data_954fb9c3e8829425e904b95cda8284cd
#
_entry.id   954fb9c3e8829425e904b95cda8284cd
#
_cell.length_a   1.000
_cell.length_b   1.000
_cell.length_c   1.000
_cell.angle_alpha   90.00
_cell.angle_beta   90.00
_cell.angle_gamma   90.00
#
_symmetry.space_group_name_H-M   'P 1'
#
loop_
_entity.id
_entity.type
_entity.pdbx_description
1 polymer ?
#
loop_
_entity_poly.entity_id
_entity_poly.type
_entity_poly.pdbx_seq_one_letter_code
_entity_poly.pdbx_strand_id
1 'polypeptide(L)'
;FSLKKKLVILIVSIIAAISILAGLFSYKGINDITRTMYVNRSRELSATAAAMLDPQMVKDVRDRIMAIYNASEPRVSSEEWESPEFDAYIQQFDAVAETEAFKTIQKQLRIVQDNNDLQCAYLVWFDLKTQSTIYLVDGTYGEDNSPPGCFDAVMYDVDREAMKKPENGIAPDVTNTPEYGWVVAAGSP
;
A
#
# COMPACT_ATOMS: atom_id res chain seq x y z
N PHE A 1 -51.01 25.51 -24.99
CA PHE A 1 -50.67 25.32 -23.56
C PHE A 1 -51.17 26.52 -22.78
N SER A 2 -52.00 26.28 -21.70
CA SER A 2 -52.46 27.39 -20.86
C SER A 2 -51.28 27.96 -20.05
N LEU A 3 -51.34 29.25 -19.69
CA LEU A 3 -50.31 29.95 -18.93
C LEU A 3 -49.96 29.20 -17.63
N LYS A 4 -50.96 28.62 -16.96
CA LYS A 4 -50.77 27.80 -15.76
C LYS A 4 -49.85 26.57 -16.01
N LYS A 5 -50.05 25.86 -17.13
CA LYS A 5 -49.19 24.69 -17.47
C LYS A 5 -47.75 25.11 -17.76
N LYS A 6 -47.54 26.23 -18.46
CA LYS A 6 -46.19 26.77 -18.72
C LYS A 6 -45.48 27.15 -17.42
N LEU A 7 -46.19 27.78 -16.47
CA LEU A 7 -45.63 28.17 -15.18
C LEU A 7 -45.24 26.93 -14.33
N VAL A 8 -46.10 25.94 -14.29
CA VAL A 8 -45.81 24.69 -13.56
C VAL A 8 -44.59 23.97 -14.12
N ILE A 9 -44.49 23.86 -15.47
CA ILE A 9 -43.32 23.26 -16.14
C ILE A 9 -42.04 24.03 -15.80
N LEU A 10 -42.11 25.37 -15.82
CA LEU A 10 -40.94 26.19 -15.49
C LEU A 10 -40.48 25.98 -14.05
N ILE A 11 -41.40 25.99 -13.09
CA ILE A 11 -41.07 25.76 -11.65
C ILE A 11 -40.46 24.39 -11.45
N VAL A 12 -41.08 23.34 -12.01
CA VAL A 12 -40.57 21.96 -11.90
C VAL A 12 -39.18 21.84 -12.51
N SER A 13 -38.94 22.46 -13.67
CA SER A 13 -37.61 22.45 -14.31
C SER A 13 -36.54 23.14 -13.47
N ILE A 14 -36.89 24.28 -12.84
CA ILE A 14 -35.96 25.00 -11.94
C ILE A 14 -35.63 24.13 -10.70
N ILE A 15 -36.66 23.54 -10.08
CA ILE A 15 -36.43 22.65 -8.91
C ILE A 15 -35.56 21.46 -9.29
N ALA A 16 -35.83 20.83 -10.44
CA ALA A 16 -35.03 19.70 -10.92
C ALA A 16 -33.55 20.12 -11.17
N ALA A 17 -33.34 21.27 -11.82
CA ALA A 17 -31.98 21.79 -12.06
C ALA A 17 -31.22 22.08 -10.76
N ILE A 18 -31.87 22.72 -9.78
CA ILE A 18 -31.27 22.99 -8.45
C ILE A 18 -30.96 21.70 -7.73
N SER A 19 -31.87 20.71 -7.76
CA SER A 19 -31.64 19.40 -7.10
C SER A 19 -30.45 18.63 -7.71
N ILE A 20 -30.32 18.65 -9.04
CA ILE A 20 -29.18 18.03 -9.75
C ILE A 20 -27.87 18.73 -9.37
N LEU A 21 -27.83 20.05 -9.39
CA LEU A 21 -26.66 20.83 -9.00
C LEU A 21 -26.26 20.55 -7.53
N ALA A 22 -27.21 20.59 -6.61
CA ALA A 22 -26.99 20.30 -5.21
C ALA A 22 -26.45 18.89 -5.02
N GLY A 23 -26.99 17.89 -5.74
CA GLY A 23 -26.52 16.51 -5.72
C GLY A 23 -25.07 16.39 -6.20
N LEU A 24 -24.72 17.06 -7.29
CA LEU A 24 -23.34 17.06 -7.84
C LEU A 24 -22.35 17.72 -6.86
N PHE A 25 -22.70 18.85 -6.27
CA PHE A 25 -21.83 19.51 -5.28
C PHE A 25 -21.66 18.68 -4.02
N SER A 26 -22.73 18.07 -3.52
CA SER A 26 -22.69 17.20 -2.34
C SER A 26 -21.82 15.96 -2.61
N TYR A 27 -22.00 15.32 -3.77
CA TYR A 27 -21.18 14.16 -4.17
C TYR A 27 -19.69 14.51 -4.22
N LYS A 28 -19.33 15.61 -4.88
CA LYS A 28 -17.94 16.07 -4.95
C LYS A 28 -17.38 16.36 -3.55
N GLY A 29 -18.11 17.11 -2.72
CA GLY A 29 -17.67 17.44 -1.37
C GLY A 29 -17.45 16.20 -0.49
N ILE A 30 -18.36 15.24 -0.53
CA ILE A 30 -18.24 13.97 0.20
C ILE A 30 -17.02 13.18 -0.30
N ASN A 31 -16.84 13.08 -1.61
CA ASN A 31 -15.72 12.37 -2.19
C ASN A 31 -14.37 12.98 -1.80
N ASP A 32 -14.24 14.32 -1.85
CA ASP A 32 -13.02 15.02 -1.48
C ASP A 32 -12.69 14.87 0.03
N ILE A 33 -13.71 14.94 0.90
CA ILE A 33 -13.57 14.71 2.35
C ILE A 33 -13.13 13.28 2.63
N THR A 34 -13.81 12.32 2.01
CA THR A 34 -13.51 10.90 2.19
C THR A 34 -12.09 10.57 1.75
N ARG A 35 -11.69 11.06 0.56
CA ARG A 35 -10.33 10.89 0.06
C ARG A 35 -9.29 11.48 1.03
N THR A 36 -9.50 12.71 1.48
CA THR A 36 -8.60 13.38 2.43
C THR A 36 -8.48 12.62 3.74
N MET A 37 -9.60 12.08 4.24
CA MET A 37 -9.62 11.29 5.47
C MET A 37 -8.78 10.01 5.33
N TYR A 38 -8.96 9.25 4.25
CA TYR A 38 -8.18 8.03 4.02
C TYR A 38 -6.69 8.32 3.80
N VAL A 39 -6.36 9.36 3.04
CA VAL A 39 -4.97 9.81 2.83
C VAL A 39 -4.29 10.18 4.15
N ASN A 40 -4.96 10.94 5.02
CA ASN A 40 -4.39 11.30 6.32
C ASN A 40 -4.26 10.07 7.23
N ARG A 41 -5.28 9.22 7.26
CA ARG A 41 -5.26 7.98 8.06
C ARG A 41 -4.12 7.05 7.64
N SER A 42 -3.90 6.83 6.35
CA SER A 42 -2.81 5.97 5.88
C SER A 42 -1.43 6.50 6.28
N ARG A 43 -1.22 7.83 6.22
CA ARG A 43 0.01 8.47 6.69
C ARG A 43 0.22 8.29 8.20
N GLU A 44 -0.81 8.50 9.00
CA GLU A 44 -0.75 8.37 10.46
C GLU A 44 -0.49 6.92 10.88
N LEU A 45 -1.11 5.96 10.21
CA LEU A 45 -0.92 4.55 10.48
C LEU A 45 0.47 4.07 10.07
N SER A 46 1.01 4.49 8.93
CA SER A 46 2.38 4.14 8.53
C SER A 46 3.41 4.71 9.52
N ALA A 47 3.23 5.96 9.98
CA ALA A 47 4.10 6.56 10.99
C ALA A 47 4.00 5.84 12.34
N THR A 48 2.80 5.44 12.74
CA THR A 48 2.59 4.66 13.97
C THR A 48 3.24 3.29 13.88
N ALA A 49 3.06 2.59 12.76
CA ALA A 49 3.69 1.31 12.52
C ALA A 49 5.22 1.40 12.60
N ALA A 50 5.81 2.38 11.91
CA ALA A 50 7.26 2.61 11.94
C ALA A 50 7.77 2.89 13.37
N ALA A 51 7.06 3.71 14.16
CA ALA A 51 7.42 4.03 15.53
C ALA A 51 7.32 2.84 16.50
N MET A 52 6.57 1.80 16.17
CA MET A 52 6.47 0.57 16.97
C MET A 52 7.63 -0.40 16.75
N LEU A 53 8.34 -0.30 15.63
CA LEU A 53 9.40 -1.23 15.26
C LEU A 53 10.71 -0.88 15.97
N ASP A 54 11.43 -1.91 16.44
CA ASP A 54 12.79 -1.74 16.95
C ASP A 54 13.77 -1.56 15.78
N PRO A 55 14.48 -0.42 15.68
CA PRO A 55 15.39 -0.15 14.58
C PRO A 55 16.54 -1.17 14.46
N GLN A 56 16.97 -1.79 15.57
CA GLN A 56 18.02 -2.80 15.55
C GLN A 56 17.51 -4.13 14.97
N MET A 57 16.28 -4.52 15.32
CA MET A 57 15.62 -5.69 14.72
C MET A 57 15.39 -5.48 13.23
N VAL A 58 14.90 -4.31 12.84
CA VAL A 58 14.70 -3.94 11.42
C VAL A 58 16.02 -4.02 10.66
N LYS A 59 17.09 -3.46 11.23
CA LYS A 59 18.42 -3.50 10.63
C LYS A 59 18.94 -4.94 10.48
N ASP A 60 18.82 -5.79 11.51
CA ASP A 60 19.28 -7.20 11.47
C ASP A 60 18.54 -7.97 10.37
N VAL A 61 17.21 -7.88 10.32
CA VAL A 61 16.39 -8.55 9.31
C VAL A 61 16.74 -8.07 7.90
N ARG A 62 16.82 -6.75 7.71
CA ARG A 62 17.22 -6.15 6.43
C ARG A 62 18.59 -6.66 5.97
N ASP A 63 19.59 -6.59 6.84
CA ASP A 63 20.97 -6.95 6.49
C ASP A 63 21.08 -8.42 6.09
N ARG A 64 20.34 -9.32 6.76
CA ARG A 64 20.27 -10.74 6.42
C ARG A 64 19.59 -10.98 5.08
N ILE A 65 18.43 -10.38 4.86
CA ILE A 65 17.70 -10.51 3.59
C ILE A 65 18.53 -9.96 2.44
N MET A 66 19.11 -8.78 2.60
CA MET A 66 19.92 -8.16 1.56
C MET A 66 21.21 -8.93 1.27
N ALA A 67 21.80 -9.60 2.25
CA ALA A 67 22.94 -10.48 2.04
C ALA A 67 22.58 -11.65 1.11
N ILE A 68 21.44 -12.31 1.37
CA ILE A 68 20.95 -13.40 0.52
C ILE A 68 20.55 -12.87 -0.85
N TYR A 69 19.73 -11.81 -0.91
CA TYR A 69 19.28 -11.18 -2.16
C TYR A 69 20.45 -10.82 -3.08
N ASN A 70 21.51 -10.22 -2.53
CA ASN A 70 22.68 -9.82 -3.31
C ASN A 70 23.54 -11.00 -3.76
N ALA A 71 23.51 -12.13 -3.04
CA ALA A 71 24.27 -13.33 -3.37
C ALA A 71 23.50 -14.28 -4.33
N SER A 72 22.17 -14.12 -4.45
CA SER A 72 21.34 -15.02 -5.26
C SER A 72 21.49 -14.71 -6.75
N GLU A 73 21.75 -15.75 -7.55
CA GLU A 73 21.76 -15.71 -9.01
C GLU A 73 21.26 -17.07 -9.55
N PRO A 74 20.20 -17.09 -10.38
CA PRO A 74 19.35 -15.94 -10.71
C PRO A 74 18.44 -15.52 -9.55
N ARG A 75 18.06 -14.23 -9.52
CA ARG A 75 16.96 -13.74 -8.69
C ARG A 75 15.66 -13.88 -9.48
N VAL A 76 14.61 -14.35 -8.82
CA VAL A 76 13.31 -14.58 -9.45
C VAL A 76 12.30 -13.61 -8.83
N SER A 77 11.63 -12.82 -9.68
CA SER A 77 10.66 -11.81 -9.23
C SER A 77 9.29 -12.43 -8.95
N SER A 78 8.41 -11.66 -8.31
CA SER A 78 7.02 -12.05 -8.07
C SER A 78 6.21 -12.28 -9.36
N GLU A 79 6.66 -11.78 -10.51
CA GLU A 79 6.04 -12.09 -11.80
C GLU A 79 6.05 -13.59 -12.12
N GLU A 80 6.97 -14.35 -11.51
CA GLU A 80 7.07 -15.82 -11.65
C GLU A 80 6.51 -16.56 -10.43
N TRP A 81 5.58 -15.91 -9.68
CA TRP A 81 4.91 -16.52 -8.55
C TRP A 81 4.35 -17.92 -8.91
N GLU A 82 4.45 -18.86 -7.97
CA GLU A 82 4.08 -20.28 -8.16
C GLU A 82 4.98 -21.08 -9.12
N SER A 83 6.07 -20.51 -9.63
CA SER A 83 7.05 -21.30 -10.37
C SER A 83 7.99 -22.06 -9.45
N PRO A 84 8.50 -23.25 -9.84
CA PRO A 84 9.51 -23.96 -9.05
C PRO A 84 10.80 -23.15 -8.83
N GLU A 85 11.13 -22.25 -9.76
CA GLU A 85 12.27 -21.34 -9.69
C GLU A 85 12.06 -20.28 -8.64
N PHE A 86 10.84 -19.72 -8.54
CA PHE A 86 10.46 -18.78 -7.50
C PHE A 86 10.50 -19.45 -6.12
N ASP A 87 9.92 -20.65 -5.98
CA ASP A 87 9.94 -21.40 -4.73
C ASP A 87 11.37 -21.68 -4.27
N ALA A 88 12.25 -22.13 -5.16
CA ALA A 88 13.65 -22.39 -4.84
C ALA A 88 14.42 -21.11 -4.46
N TYR A 89 14.05 -19.96 -5.07
CA TYR A 89 14.63 -18.67 -4.70
C TYR A 89 14.17 -18.25 -3.30
N ILE A 90 12.87 -18.29 -3.02
CA ILE A 90 12.29 -17.88 -1.73
C ILE A 90 12.74 -18.77 -0.58
N GLN A 91 12.93 -20.07 -0.80
CA GLN A 91 13.42 -21.01 0.22
C GLN A 91 14.75 -20.59 0.84
N GLN A 92 15.58 -19.81 0.13
CA GLN A 92 16.84 -19.30 0.65
C GLN A 92 16.66 -18.37 1.86
N PHE A 93 15.47 -17.79 2.03
CA PHE A 93 15.14 -16.84 3.09
C PHE A 93 14.47 -17.49 4.32
N ASP A 94 14.15 -18.79 4.28
CA ASP A 94 13.45 -19.49 5.36
C ASP A 94 14.15 -19.30 6.72
N ALA A 95 15.48 -19.39 6.74
CA ALA A 95 16.23 -19.20 7.98
C ALA A 95 16.08 -17.78 8.58
N VAL A 96 15.82 -16.77 7.77
CA VAL A 96 15.56 -15.41 8.23
C VAL A 96 14.16 -15.31 8.81
N ALA A 97 13.16 -15.92 8.15
CA ALA A 97 11.78 -15.96 8.61
C ALA A 97 11.63 -16.63 9.98
N GLU A 98 12.52 -17.57 10.33
CA GLU A 98 12.52 -18.24 11.62
C GLU A 98 13.16 -17.44 12.77
N THR A 99 13.81 -16.30 12.49
CA THR A 99 14.44 -15.47 13.54
C THR A 99 13.41 -14.78 14.44
N GLU A 100 13.76 -14.56 15.71
CA GLU A 100 12.94 -13.83 16.67
C GLU A 100 12.67 -12.37 16.19
N ALA A 101 13.66 -11.72 15.58
CA ALA A 101 13.51 -10.38 15.06
C ALA A 101 12.45 -10.33 13.96
N PHE A 102 12.49 -11.24 12.99
CA PHE A 102 11.49 -11.33 11.92
C PHE A 102 10.08 -11.56 12.48
N LYS A 103 9.91 -12.59 13.32
CA LYS A 103 8.62 -12.93 13.95
C LYS A 103 8.05 -11.81 14.79
N THR A 104 8.90 -11.06 15.50
CA THR A 104 8.48 -9.91 16.30
C THR A 104 7.97 -8.79 15.41
N ILE A 105 8.70 -8.42 14.35
CA ILE A 105 8.29 -7.39 13.40
C ILE A 105 6.99 -7.82 12.71
N GLN A 106 6.91 -9.04 12.23
CA GLN A 106 5.70 -9.55 11.57
C GLN A 106 4.47 -9.49 12.49
N LYS A 107 4.63 -9.88 13.75
CA LYS A 107 3.55 -9.77 14.75
C LYS A 107 3.12 -8.32 14.98
N GLN A 108 4.06 -7.37 15.01
CA GLN A 108 3.75 -5.95 15.17
C GLN A 108 2.98 -5.40 13.96
N LEU A 109 3.39 -5.76 12.74
CA LEU A 109 2.69 -5.38 11.52
C LEU A 109 1.26 -5.97 11.48
N ARG A 110 1.07 -7.23 11.88
CA ARG A 110 -0.24 -7.86 12.02
C ARG A 110 -1.14 -7.14 13.03
N ILE A 111 -0.59 -6.74 14.16
CA ILE A 111 -1.34 -5.96 15.15
C ILE A 111 -1.84 -4.64 14.56
N VAL A 112 -1.00 -3.94 13.78
CA VAL A 112 -1.41 -2.70 13.10
C VAL A 112 -2.48 -2.99 12.06
N GLN A 113 -2.32 -4.03 11.26
CA GLN A 113 -3.27 -4.45 10.23
C GLN A 113 -4.63 -4.79 10.83
N ASP A 114 -4.68 -5.70 11.82
CA ASP A 114 -5.91 -6.21 12.42
C ASP A 114 -6.69 -5.11 13.16
N ASN A 115 -5.99 -4.23 13.88
CA ASN A 115 -6.65 -3.18 14.67
C ASN A 115 -7.15 -1.99 13.82
N ASN A 116 -6.75 -1.90 12.56
CA ASN A 116 -7.08 -0.77 11.70
C ASN A 116 -7.79 -1.15 10.41
N ASP A 117 -8.15 -2.43 10.26
CA ASP A 117 -8.82 -2.96 9.05
C ASP A 117 -8.03 -2.59 7.78
N LEU A 118 -6.72 -2.87 7.81
CA LEU A 118 -5.85 -2.64 6.67
C LEU A 118 -5.79 -3.89 5.80
N GLN A 119 -5.74 -3.69 4.48
CA GLN A 119 -5.51 -4.78 3.54
C GLN A 119 -4.13 -5.41 3.74
N CYS A 120 -3.10 -4.57 3.83
CA CYS A 120 -1.71 -5.00 3.98
C CYS A 120 -0.96 -4.07 4.94
N ALA A 121 0.04 -4.62 5.63
CA ALA A 121 1.04 -3.88 6.39
C ALA A 121 2.38 -4.58 6.25
N TYR A 122 3.34 -3.95 5.58
CA TYR A 122 4.62 -4.57 5.27
C TYR A 122 5.80 -3.61 5.41
N LEU A 123 6.99 -4.18 5.57
CA LEU A 123 8.26 -3.49 5.59
C LEU A 123 9.02 -3.81 4.30
N VAL A 124 9.45 -2.78 3.58
CA VAL A 124 10.16 -2.93 2.31
C VAL A 124 11.49 -2.22 2.29
N TRP A 125 12.35 -2.64 1.36
CA TRP A 125 13.59 -1.99 1.00
C TRP A 125 13.62 -1.71 -0.50
N PHE A 126 14.10 -0.54 -0.89
CA PHE A 126 14.26 -0.19 -2.30
C PHE A 126 15.67 -0.49 -2.80
N ASP A 127 15.78 -1.31 -3.83
CA ASP A 127 17.03 -1.46 -4.58
C ASP A 127 17.11 -0.44 -5.72
N LEU A 128 17.95 0.57 -5.52
CA LEU A 128 18.13 1.64 -6.51
C LEU A 128 18.77 1.16 -7.81
N LYS A 129 19.51 0.05 -7.80
CA LYS A 129 20.20 -0.49 -8.98
C LYS A 129 19.25 -1.18 -9.93
N THR A 130 18.38 -2.00 -9.38
CA THR A 130 17.41 -2.78 -10.15
C THR A 130 16.05 -2.09 -10.28
N GLN A 131 15.84 -0.98 -9.59
CA GLN A 131 14.57 -0.26 -9.50
C GLN A 131 13.46 -1.20 -9.00
N SER A 132 13.75 -1.93 -7.93
CA SER A 132 12.85 -2.92 -7.34
C SER A 132 12.49 -2.57 -5.89
N THR A 133 11.28 -2.95 -5.51
CA THR A 133 10.83 -3.01 -4.11
C THR A 133 11.05 -4.42 -3.60
N ILE A 134 11.81 -4.57 -2.53
CA ILE A 134 12.11 -5.87 -1.89
C ILE A 134 11.33 -5.94 -0.59
N TYR A 135 10.52 -6.98 -0.43
CA TYR A 135 9.77 -7.24 0.79
C TYR A 135 10.71 -7.81 1.86
N LEU A 136 10.80 -7.12 2.99
CA LEU A 136 11.57 -7.57 4.15
C LEU A 136 10.71 -8.40 5.10
N VAL A 137 9.57 -7.84 5.52
CA VAL A 137 8.60 -8.51 6.39
C VAL A 137 7.20 -8.08 5.98
N ASP A 138 6.31 -9.03 5.75
CA ASP A 138 4.91 -8.79 5.48
C ASP A 138 4.05 -9.35 6.62
N GLY A 139 3.12 -8.52 7.12
CA GLY A 139 2.12 -8.90 8.12
C GLY A 139 0.90 -9.59 7.53
N THR A 140 0.71 -9.52 6.22
CA THR A 140 -0.47 -10.09 5.54
C THR A 140 -0.60 -11.57 5.77
N TYR A 141 -1.83 -12.07 5.82
CA TYR A 141 -2.13 -13.48 6.06
C TYR A 141 -2.42 -14.23 4.75
N GLY A 142 -2.14 -15.53 4.75
CA GLY A 142 -2.52 -16.42 3.66
C GLY A 142 -1.71 -16.24 2.40
N GLU A 143 -2.37 -16.43 1.26
CA GLU A 143 -1.76 -16.43 -0.07
C GLU A 143 -1.31 -15.05 -0.54
N ASP A 144 -1.89 -13.98 0.03
CA ASP A 144 -1.51 -12.59 -0.27
C ASP A 144 -0.23 -12.14 0.45
N ASN A 145 0.39 -13.00 1.28
CA ASN A 145 1.63 -12.67 1.99
C ASN A 145 2.83 -12.68 1.06
N SER A 146 3.55 -11.57 0.98
CA SER A 146 4.82 -11.49 0.26
C SER A 146 5.95 -12.05 1.12
N PRO A 147 6.56 -13.19 0.76
CA PRO A 147 7.64 -13.79 1.55
C PRO A 147 8.89 -12.90 1.57
N PRO A 148 9.77 -13.05 2.59
CA PRO A 148 10.99 -12.27 2.68
C PRO A 148 11.88 -12.47 1.45
N GLY A 149 12.43 -11.37 0.92
CA GLY A 149 13.25 -11.40 -0.29
C GLY A 149 12.48 -11.40 -1.61
N CYS A 150 11.15 -11.60 -1.57
CA CYS A 150 10.30 -11.35 -2.74
C CYS A 150 10.49 -9.92 -3.21
N PHE A 151 10.46 -9.69 -4.52
CA PHE A 151 10.65 -8.36 -5.05
C PHE A 151 9.86 -8.11 -6.33
N ASP A 152 9.44 -6.85 -6.50
CA ASP A 152 8.70 -6.35 -7.65
C ASP A 152 9.43 -5.18 -8.30
N ALA A 153 9.21 -4.99 -9.59
CA ALA A 153 9.60 -3.75 -10.25
C ALA A 153 8.79 -2.57 -9.67
N VAL A 154 9.44 -1.44 -9.44
CA VAL A 154 8.76 -0.23 -8.95
C VAL A 154 7.84 0.32 -10.03
N MET A 155 6.52 0.26 -9.80
CA MET A 155 5.50 0.65 -10.77
C MET A 155 5.00 2.09 -10.57
N TYR A 156 4.90 2.56 -9.32
CA TYR A 156 4.25 3.84 -9.00
C TYR A 156 5.24 5.00 -8.88
N ASP A 157 4.80 6.20 -9.26
CA ASP A 157 5.64 7.39 -9.21
C ASP A 157 5.98 7.80 -7.77
N VAL A 158 5.07 7.57 -6.82
CA VAL A 158 5.30 7.84 -5.39
C VAL A 158 6.44 6.99 -4.82
N ASP A 159 6.56 5.74 -5.25
CA ASP A 159 7.66 4.85 -4.87
C ASP A 159 8.98 5.30 -5.49
N ARG A 160 8.96 5.71 -6.77
CA ARG A 160 10.14 6.27 -7.44
C ARG A 160 10.64 7.54 -6.77
N GLU A 161 9.75 8.40 -6.28
CA GLU A 161 10.14 9.59 -5.51
C GLU A 161 10.68 9.21 -4.12
N ALA A 162 10.08 8.22 -3.44
CA ALA A 162 10.60 7.68 -2.18
C ALA A 162 12.00 7.05 -2.35
N MET A 163 12.24 6.35 -3.46
CA MET A 163 13.57 5.81 -3.77
C MET A 163 14.64 6.89 -3.88
N LYS A 164 14.29 8.06 -4.43
CA LYS A 164 15.24 9.20 -4.56
C LYS A 164 15.47 9.92 -3.24
N LYS A 165 14.48 9.90 -2.33
CA LYS A 165 14.47 10.60 -1.05
C LYS A 165 13.83 9.72 0.03
N PRO A 166 14.48 8.62 0.42
CA PRO A 166 13.92 7.64 1.34
C PRO A 166 13.58 8.22 2.71
N GLU A 167 14.23 9.30 3.11
CA GLU A 167 13.95 10.03 4.34
C GLU A 167 12.54 10.67 4.40
N ASN A 168 11.87 10.79 3.27
CA ASN A 168 10.51 11.33 3.19
C ASN A 168 9.43 10.25 3.27
N GLY A 169 9.81 8.97 3.19
CA GLY A 169 8.88 7.86 3.07
C GLY A 169 8.10 7.88 1.75
N ILE A 170 7.06 7.04 1.67
CA ILE A 170 6.15 6.97 0.53
C ILE A 170 4.96 7.89 0.79
N ALA A 171 4.78 8.92 -0.05
CA ALA A 171 3.65 9.83 0.06
C ALA A 171 2.33 9.07 -0.14
N PRO A 172 1.26 9.40 0.63
CA PRO A 172 -0.02 8.76 0.43
C PRO A 172 -0.54 8.95 -0.99
N ASP A 173 -0.89 7.86 -1.65
CA ASP A 173 -1.49 7.88 -2.98
C ASP A 173 -2.77 7.03 -3.03
N VAL A 174 -3.70 7.46 -3.90
CA VAL A 174 -4.97 6.77 -4.14
C VAL A 174 -4.88 6.11 -5.50
N THR A 175 -4.76 4.81 -5.51
CA THR A 175 -4.54 4.02 -6.71
C THR A 175 -5.67 3.02 -6.92
N ASN A 176 -6.04 2.78 -8.17
CA ASN A 176 -6.96 1.70 -8.54
C ASN A 176 -6.15 0.52 -9.05
N THR A 177 -6.14 -0.56 -8.28
CA THR A 177 -5.44 -1.79 -8.64
C THR A 177 -6.41 -2.80 -9.22
N PRO A 178 -5.99 -3.67 -10.15
CA PRO A 178 -6.84 -4.73 -10.69
C PRO A 178 -7.32 -5.72 -9.63
N GLU A 179 -6.49 -5.96 -8.62
CA GLU A 179 -6.68 -7.00 -7.61
C GLU A 179 -7.55 -6.51 -6.43
N TYR A 180 -7.28 -5.31 -5.91
CA TYR A 180 -7.94 -4.79 -4.71
C TYR A 180 -8.87 -3.60 -4.98
N GLY A 181 -9.00 -3.15 -6.25
CA GLY A 181 -9.77 -1.95 -6.58
C GLY A 181 -9.11 -0.66 -6.07
N TRP A 182 -9.90 0.28 -5.55
CA TRP A 182 -9.38 1.53 -5.03
C TRP A 182 -8.73 1.36 -3.66
N VAL A 183 -7.45 1.61 -3.58
CA VAL A 183 -6.64 1.53 -2.35
C VAL A 183 -5.95 2.87 -2.07
N VAL A 184 -5.60 3.08 -0.81
CA VAL A 184 -4.72 4.17 -0.37
C VAL A 184 -3.53 3.56 0.34
N ALA A 185 -2.34 3.81 -0.18
CA ALA A 185 -1.09 3.35 0.40
C ALA A 185 -0.24 4.54 0.87
N ALA A 186 0.53 4.35 1.94
CA ALA A 186 1.53 5.30 2.42
C ALA A 186 2.65 4.53 3.13
N GLY A 187 3.88 5.09 3.15
CA GLY A 187 5.01 4.51 3.87
C GLY A 187 5.75 5.55 4.69
N SER A 188 6.17 5.19 5.90
CA SER A 188 7.12 5.96 6.70
C SER A 188 8.54 5.46 6.50
N PRO A 189 9.56 6.36 6.57
CA PRO A 189 10.96 5.99 6.44
C PRO A 189 11.43 5.16 7.61
#